data_db3e5ac567aeaae9cf7ab005aa34f978
#
_entry.id   db3e5ac567aeaae9cf7ab005aa34f978
#
_cell.length_a   1.000
_cell.length_b   1.000
_cell.length_c   1.000
_cell.angle_alpha   90.00
_cell.angle_beta   90.00
_cell.angle_gamma   90.00
#
_symmetry.space_group_name_H-M   'P 1'
#
loop_
_entity.id
_entity.type
_entity.pdbx_description
1 polymer ?
#
loop_
_entity_poly.entity_id
_entity_poly.type
_entity_poly.pdbx_seq_one_letter_code
_entity_poly.pdbx_strand_id
1 'polypeptide(L)'
;MSRKHLAVTIVMLSCVIVVALSSCNLITTDKDRFFVDKDNRLKMIDIEKTGPDIVVPEKVGDNVIRRISLRDPYFSKIDSIDVSNVSELESVSLDFFGLGSDSKLKRLDFSKNKKLRIVGVNRTKALEEIVFNESCETVILFNTSIKKIDLKMLKKLGNFVYFNGPLEDIDFSNNTNLEQVDIVNTNVKAVDIKMLKKLRCFTCHGISLEEFDISNNPNLRAVRTYNTNVKVLDVSNNPKLKFIEVDEGTEIIGETNA
;
A
#
# COMPACT_ATOMS: atom_id res chain seq x y z
N MET A 1 -6.42 -21.86 -26.68
CA MET A 1 -6.31 -21.14 -25.37
C MET A 1 -4.85 -21.05 -24.99
N SER A 2 -4.28 -19.88 -25.12
CA SER A 2 -2.83 -19.63 -25.09
C SER A 2 -2.27 -19.57 -23.67
N ARG A 3 -1.11 -20.19 -23.46
CA ARG A 3 -0.34 -20.27 -22.19
C ARG A 3 0.19 -18.93 -21.67
N LYS A 4 -0.22 -17.80 -22.25
CA LYS A 4 0.26 -16.44 -21.88
C LYS A 4 -0.42 -15.83 -20.64
N HIS A 5 -1.58 -16.36 -20.22
CA HIS A 5 -2.33 -15.79 -19.08
C HIS A 5 -1.85 -16.27 -17.70
N LEU A 6 -0.95 -17.27 -17.62
CA LEU A 6 -0.48 -17.83 -16.35
C LEU A 6 0.73 -17.09 -15.76
N ALA A 7 1.45 -16.33 -16.58
CA ALA A 7 2.65 -15.61 -16.12
C ALA A 7 2.37 -14.32 -15.36
N VAL A 8 1.19 -13.71 -15.56
CA VAL A 8 0.84 -12.40 -14.95
C VAL A 8 0.51 -12.52 -13.47
N THR A 9 0.01 -13.68 -13.02
CA THR A 9 -0.36 -13.89 -11.61
C THR A 9 0.85 -14.07 -10.69
N ILE A 10 2.02 -14.44 -11.21
CA ILE A 10 3.21 -14.78 -10.41
C ILE A 10 4.08 -13.54 -10.15
N VAL A 11 4.10 -12.56 -11.04
CA VAL A 11 4.93 -11.33 -10.87
C VAL A 11 4.30 -10.35 -9.88
N MET A 12 2.98 -10.39 -9.70
CA MET A 12 2.27 -9.57 -8.68
C MET A 12 2.56 -10.02 -7.23
N LEU A 13 3.08 -11.24 -7.02
CA LEU A 13 3.40 -11.75 -5.68
C LEU A 13 4.83 -11.40 -5.22
N SER A 14 5.70 -10.92 -6.09
CA SER A 14 7.12 -10.71 -5.74
C SER A 14 7.43 -9.38 -5.05
N CYS A 15 6.48 -8.45 -4.97
CA CYS A 15 6.59 -7.26 -4.13
C CYS A 15 5.97 -7.42 -2.73
N VAL A 16 5.32 -8.55 -2.48
CA VAL A 16 4.89 -8.91 -1.12
C VAL A 16 6.13 -9.39 -0.37
N ILE A 17 6.54 -8.64 0.60
CA ILE A 17 7.58 -8.94 1.58
C ILE A 17 7.51 -10.44 1.94
N VAL A 18 8.45 -11.23 1.43
CA VAL A 18 8.68 -12.60 1.87
C VAL A 18 9.22 -12.50 3.29
N VAL A 19 8.34 -12.56 4.26
CA VAL A 19 8.74 -12.79 5.64
C VAL A 19 8.98 -14.29 5.77
N ALA A 20 10.24 -14.69 5.65
CA ALA A 20 10.66 -16.04 6.00
C ALA A 20 10.18 -16.37 7.42
N LEU A 21 9.48 -17.48 7.55
CA LEU A 21 9.17 -18.10 8.84
C LEU A 21 10.47 -18.64 9.44
N SER A 22 11.30 -17.75 9.97
CA SER A 22 12.35 -18.16 10.91
C SER A 22 11.73 -18.23 12.29
N SER A 23 11.99 -19.31 12.99
CA SER A 23 11.60 -19.59 14.39
C SER A 23 11.59 -18.30 15.22
N CYS A 24 10.41 -17.75 15.47
CA CYS A 24 10.23 -16.55 16.28
C CYS A 24 10.51 -16.89 17.74
N ASN A 25 11.68 -16.51 18.24
CA ASN A 25 11.87 -16.35 19.67
C ASN A 25 11.09 -15.08 20.07
N LEU A 26 9.83 -15.26 20.48
CA LEU A 26 9.01 -14.18 21.02
C LEU A 26 9.49 -13.86 22.42
N ILE A 27 9.78 -12.59 22.67
CA ILE A 27 10.09 -12.07 24.01
C ILE A 27 8.78 -11.58 24.59
N THR A 28 8.32 -12.20 25.68
CA THR A 28 7.10 -11.82 26.36
C THR A 28 7.42 -10.92 27.52
N THR A 29 6.76 -9.76 27.58
CA THR A 29 6.74 -8.91 28.76
C THR A 29 5.54 -7.97 28.69
N ASP A 30 5.17 -7.39 29.78
CA ASP A 30 3.95 -6.63 29.98
C ASP A 30 2.70 -7.51 30.05
N LYS A 31 2.69 -8.38 31.07
CA LYS A 31 1.53 -9.21 31.45
C LYS A 31 1.00 -10.09 30.29
N ASP A 32 1.88 -10.56 29.43
CA ASP A 32 1.55 -11.43 28.30
C ASP A 32 0.46 -10.89 27.35
N ARG A 33 0.40 -9.57 27.17
CA ARG A 33 -0.56 -8.92 26.27
C ARG A 33 0.03 -8.63 24.90
N PHE A 34 1.32 -8.22 24.89
CA PHE A 34 2.02 -7.81 23.69
C PHE A 34 3.29 -8.63 23.51
N PHE A 35 3.53 -9.07 22.28
CA PHE A 35 4.64 -9.97 21.95
C PHE A 35 5.51 -9.34 20.87
N VAL A 36 6.77 -9.10 21.18
CA VAL A 36 7.76 -8.54 20.26
C VAL A 36 8.82 -9.57 19.89
N ASP A 37 9.38 -9.45 18.70
CA ASP A 37 10.52 -10.24 18.29
C ASP A 37 11.86 -9.55 18.63
N LYS A 38 12.98 -10.25 18.34
CA LYS A 38 14.35 -9.75 18.59
C LYS A 38 14.68 -8.43 17.86
N ASP A 39 13.88 -8.08 16.83
CA ASP A 39 14.07 -6.87 16.02
C ASP A 39 13.14 -5.73 16.48
N ASN A 40 12.62 -5.82 17.72
CA ASN A 40 11.69 -4.85 18.31
C ASN A 40 10.41 -4.66 17.47
N ARG A 41 9.94 -5.75 16.86
CA ARG A 41 8.73 -5.76 16.06
C ARG A 41 7.59 -6.38 16.86
N LEU A 42 6.51 -5.64 17.03
CA LEU A 42 5.28 -6.16 17.60
C LEU A 42 4.64 -7.15 16.59
N LYS A 43 4.55 -8.42 16.99
CA LYS A 43 4.09 -9.52 16.13
C LYS A 43 2.72 -10.06 16.51
N MET A 44 2.37 -9.99 17.78
CA MET A 44 1.11 -10.52 18.28
C MET A 44 0.61 -9.68 19.46
N ILE A 45 -0.71 -9.62 19.58
CA ILE A 45 -1.45 -9.00 20.68
C ILE A 45 -2.45 -10.04 21.18
N ASP A 46 -2.49 -10.25 22.48
CA ASP A 46 -3.50 -11.09 23.10
C ASP A 46 -4.81 -10.30 23.28
N ILE A 47 -5.72 -10.43 22.33
CA ILE A 47 -6.99 -9.69 22.32
C ILE A 47 -7.91 -10.10 23.46
N GLU A 48 -7.83 -11.32 23.95
CA GLU A 48 -8.63 -11.76 25.12
C GLU A 48 -8.26 -10.98 26.38
N LYS A 49 -6.97 -10.59 26.49
CA LYS A 49 -6.46 -9.81 27.62
C LYS A 49 -6.51 -8.31 27.41
N THR A 50 -6.39 -7.83 26.16
CA THR A 50 -6.41 -6.39 25.84
C THR A 50 -7.79 -5.85 25.56
N GLY A 51 -8.72 -6.70 25.07
CA GLY A 51 -9.97 -6.28 24.49
C GLY A 51 -9.83 -5.82 23.04
N PRO A 52 -10.91 -5.38 22.41
CA PRO A 52 -10.94 -4.98 21.00
C PRO A 52 -10.33 -3.60 20.73
N ASP A 53 -10.21 -2.76 21.75
CA ASP A 53 -9.64 -1.42 21.69
C ASP A 53 -8.18 -1.46 22.16
N ILE A 54 -7.27 -1.47 21.20
CA ILE A 54 -5.86 -1.67 21.46
C ILE A 54 -5.15 -0.33 21.62
N VAL A 55 -4.48 -0.15 22.76
CA VAL A 55 -3.49 0.92 22.94
C VAL A 55 -2.11 0.28 22.94
N VAL A 56 -1.34 0.53 21.89
CA VAL A 56 0.01 -0.04 21.76
C VAL A 56 0.98 0.73 22.67
N PRO A 57 1.69 0.04 23.58
CA PRO A 57 2.66 0.70 24.44
C PRO A 57 3.90 1.12 23.64
N GLU A 58 4.63 2.11 24.11
CA GLU A 58 5.92 2.51 23.52
C GLU A 58 6.97 1.40 23.60
N LYS A 59 6.91 0.60 24.67
CA LYS A 59 7.85 -0.50 24.96
C LYS A 59 7.10 -1.74 25.42
N VAL A 60 7.71 -2.89 25.18
CA VAL A 60 7.34 -4.17 25.77
C VAL A 60 8.57 -4.70 26.50
N GLY A 61 8.56 -4.62 27.84
CA GLY A 61 9.77 -4.75 28.65
C GLY A 61 10.79 -3.66 28.30
N ASP A 62 12.02 -4.05 28.02
CA ASP A 62 13.08 -3.14 27.60
C ASP A 62 13.09 -2.83 26.09
N ASN A 63 12.20 -3.49 25.31
CA ASN A 63 12.18 -3.36 23.85
C ASN A 63 11.30 -2.20 23.41
N VAL A 64 11.88 -1.15 22.86
CA VAL A 64 11.16 -0.05 22.20
C VAL A 64 10.55 -0.53 20.90
N ILE A 65 9.24 -0.36 20.72
CA ILE A 65 8.55 -0.79 19.50
C ILE A 65 8.91 0.17 18.36
N ARG A 66 9.52 -0.39 17.30
CA ARG A 66 9.84 0.34 16.06
C ARG A 66 9.00 -0.12 14.88
N ARG A 67 8.48 -1.33 14.94
CA ARG A 67 7.71 -1.93 13.86
C ARG A 67 6.50 -2.66 14.41
N ILE A 68 5.38 -2.54 13.72
CA ILE A 68 4.16 -3.31 13.99
C ILE A 68 3.92 -4.19 12.77
N SER A 69 3.83 -5.52 12.99
CA SER A 69 3.53 -6.46 11.93
C SER A 69 2.55 -7.50 12.46
N LEU A 70 1.28 -7.14 12.40
CA LEU A 70 0.19 -7.97 12.88
C LEU A 70 -0.38 -8.78 11.72
N ARG A 71 -0.33 -10.11 11.87
CA ARG A 71 -0.70 -11.04 10.83
C ARG A 71 -1.37 -12.24 11.48
N ASP A 72 -2.67 -12.16 11.72
CA ASP A 72 -3.39 -13.20 12.43
C ASP A 72 -4.89 -13.17 12.11
N PRO A 73 -5.54 -14.34 11.96
CA PRO A 73 -7.00 -14.43 11.83
C PRO A 73 -7.76 -13.91 13.05
N TYR A 74 -7.13 -13.80 14.21
CA TYR A 74 -7.76 -13.30 15.45
C TYR A 74 -7.93 -11.77 15.48
N PHE A 75 -7.22 -11.03 14.63
CA PHE A 75 -7.37 -9.57 14.53
C PHE A 75 -8.70 -9.12 13.89
N SER A 76 -9.52 -10.05 13.43
CA SER A 76 -10.90 -9.74 13.02
C SER A 76 -11.74 -9.09 14.14
N LYS A 77 -11.30 -9.19 15.40
CA LYS A 77 -12.01 -8.66 16.56
C LYS A 77 -11.54 -7.26 17.00
N ILE A 78 -10.56 -6.67 16.31
CA ILE A 78 -10.05 -5.34 16.66
C ILE A 78 -11.03 -4.28 16.20
N ASP A 79 -11.44 -3.41 17.12
CA ASP A 79 -12.30 -2.25 16.87
C ASP A 79 -11.48 -0.97 16.69
N SER A 80 -10.41 -0.81 17.46
CA SER A 80 -9.47 0.32 17.32
C SER A 80 -8.01 -0.04 17.65
N ILE A 81 -7.07 0.69 17.05
CA ILE A 81 -5.63 0.61 17.36
C ILE A 81 -5.10 2.02 17.55
N ASP A 82 -4.70 2.35 18.76
CA ASP A 82 -4.00 3.60 19.08
C ASP A 82 -2.49 3.35 19.18
N VAL A 83 -1.74 3.98 18.28
CA VAL A 83 -0.28 3.93 18.23
C VAL A 83 0.37 5.27 18.58
N SER A 84 -0.41 6.22 19.10
CA SER A 84 0.02 7.61 19.34
C SER A 84 1.20 7.72 20.31
N ASN A 85 1.35 6.74 21.20
CA ASN A 85 2.45 6.67 22.17
C ASN A 85 3.74 6.02 21.63
N VAL A 86 3.70 5.45 20.40
CA VAL A 86 4.84 4.73 19.83
C VAL A 86 5.71 5.71 19.05
N SER A 87 6.52 6.51 19.77
CA SER A 87 7.31 7.62 19.20
C SER A 87 8.37 7.16 18.19
N GLU A 88 8.92 5.96 18.37
CA GLU A 88 9.96 5.37 17.51
C GLU A 88 9.41 4.50 16.37
N LEU A 89 8.11 4.53 16.10
CA LEU A 89 7.48 3.71 15.07
C LEU A 89 7.96 4.07 13.67
N GLU A 90 8.56 3.11 12.97
CA GLU A 90 9.14 3.25 11.64
C GLU A 90 8.27 2.60 10.54
N SER A 91 7.60 1.50 10.87
CA SER A 91 6.75 0.79 9.91
C SER A 91 5.56 0.10 10.57
N VAL A 92 4.45 0.07 9.85
CA VAL A 92 3.22 -0.65 10.20
C VAL A 92 2.84 -1.57 9.05
N SER A 93 2.57 -2.83 9.35
CA SER A 93 1.99 -3.81 8.43
C SER A 93 0.86 -4.55 9.14
N LEU A 94 -0.36 -4.29 8.72
CA LEU A 94 -1.56 -4.94 9.22
C LEU A 94 -2.13 -5.82 8.11
N ASP A 95 -2.24 -7.12 8.35
CA ASP A 95 -2.78 -8.07 7.38
C ASP A 95 -3.74 -9.02 8.08
N PHE A 96 -5.03 -8.75 7.96
CA PHE A 96 -6.08 -9.50 8.62
C PHE A 96 -6.50 -10.71 7.78
N PHE A 97 -5.85 -11.84 8.00
CA PHE A 97 -6.20 -13.13 7.40
C PHE A 97 -7.42 -13.74 8.09
N GLY A 98 -8.40 -14.18 7.33
CA GLY A 98 -9.50 -15.00 7.84
C GLY A 98 -10.75 -14.88 6.99
N LEU A 99 -11.56 -15.94 6.95
CA LEU A 99 -12.90 -15.91 6.39
C LEU A 99 -13.78 -15.09 7.35
N GLY A 100 -14.21 -13.91 6.89
CA GLY A 100 -15.07 -13.01 7.66
C GLY A 100 -14.31 -12.17 8.67
N SER A 101 -13.39 -11.30 8.23
CA SER A 101 -12.86 -10.29 9.13
C SER A 101 -13.98 -9.31 9.50
N ASP A 102 -14.54 -9.49 10.68
CA ASP A 102 -15.55 -8.62 11.28
C ASP A 102 -14.90 -7.43 12.02
N SER A 103 -13.64 -7.13 11.68
CA SER A 103 -12.92 -5.99 12.23
C SER A 103 -13.74 -4.72 11.99
N LYS A 104 -13.98 -3.99 13.07
CA LYS A 104 -14.67 -2.70 13.04
C LYS A 104 -13.67 -1.53 12.95
N LEU A 105 -12.39 -1.82 12.71
CA LEU A 105 -11.34 -0.82 12.58
C LEU A 105 -11.62 0.11 11.40
N LYS A 106 -12.21 1.28 11.70
CA LYS A 106 -12.64 2.26 10.67
C LYS A 106 -11.58 3.30 10.37
N ARG A 107 -10.70 3.59 11.33
CA ARG A 107 -9.73 4.67 11.23
C ARG A 107 -8.38 4.26 11.80
N LEU A 108 -7.33 4.67 11.11
CA LEU A 108 -5.94 4.62 11.59
C LEU A 108 -5.37 6.04 11.61
N ASP A 109 -4.76 6.43 12.72
CA ASP A 109 -4.14 7.75 12.86
C ASP A 109 -2.65 7.63 13.20
N PHE A 110 -1.83 8.02 12.24
CA PHE A 110 -0.36 8.03 12.37
C PHE A 110 0.22 9.45 12.47
N SER A 111 -0.61 10.46 12.67
CA SER A 111 -0.18 11.87 12.68
C SER A 111 0.91 12.17 13.72
N LYS A 112 0.93 11.42 14.83
CA LYS A 112 1.92 11.56 15.90
C LYS A 112 3.20 10.74 15.70
N ASN A 113 3.20 9.77 14.83
CA ASN A 113 4.34 8.85 14.61
C ASN A 113 5.35 9.42 13.60
N LYS A 114 6.11 10.43 14.00
CA LYS A 114 6.96 11.25 13.12
C LYS A 114 8.09 10.49 12.39
N LYS A 115 8.41 9.26 12.85
CA LYS A 115 9.42 8.40 12.22
C LYS A 115 8.82 7.34 11.28
N LEU A 116 7.48 7.26 11.20
CA LEU A 116 6.80 6.26 10.40
C LEU A 116 6.97 6.54 8.91
N ARG A 117 7.62 5.61 8.21
CA ARG A 117 7.94 5.71 6.78
C ARG A 117 7.12 4.74 5.92
N ILE A 118 6.70 3.62 6.47
CA ILE A 118 6.03 2.56 5.72
C ILE A 118 4.70 2.21 6.38
N VAL A 119 3.62 2.31 5.61
CA VAL A 119 2.28 1.89 6.01
C VAL A 119 1.76 0.86 5.03
N GLY A 120 1.53 -0.35 5.51
CA GLY A 120 0.89 -1.44 4.77
C GLY A 120 -0.36 -1.92 5.49
N VAL A 121 -1.50 -1.93 4.80
CA VAL A 121 -2.76 -2.44 5.35
C VAL A 121 -3.44 -3.33 4.31
N ASN A 122 -3.82 -4.53 4.74
CA ASN A 122 -4.48 -5.50 3.88
C ASN A 122 -5.71 -6.12 4.57
N ARG A 123 -6.77 -6.33 3.80
CA ARG A 123 -7.99 -7.03 4.24
C ARG A 123 -8.72 -6.41 5.43
N THR A 124 -8.66 -5.10 5.53
CA THR A 124 -9.36 -4.32 6.55
C THR A 124 -10.57 -3.65 5.91
N LYS A 125 -11.60 -4.44 5.64
CA LYS A 125 -12.79 -3.98 4.91
C LYS A 125 -13.60 -2.88 5.60
N ALA A 126 -13.48 -2.73 6.92
CA ALA A 126 -14.12 -1.64 7.64
C ALA A 126 -13.34 -0.33 7.58
N LEU A 127 -12.07 -0.35 7.14
CA LEU A 127 -11.21 0.84 7.17
C LEU A 127 -11.63 1.86 6.10
N GLU A 128 -12.06 3.02 6.57
CA GLU A 128 -12.57 4.13 5.78
C GLU A 128 -11.61 5.32 5.75
N GLU A 129 -10.73 5.45 6.77
CA GLU A 129 -9.83 6.60 6.91
C GLU A 129 -8.44 6.20 7.40
N ILE A 130 -7.42 6.82 6.80
CA ILE A 130 -6.04 6.81 7.32
C ILE A 130 -5.51 8.23 7.36
N VAL A 131 -4.97 8.64 8.51
CA VAL A 131 -4.24 9.89 8.67
C VAL A 131 -2.75 9.58 8.72
N PHE A 132 -1.99 10.15 7.79
CA PHE A 132 -0.55 9.94 7.71
C PHE A 132 0.24 11.04 8.44
N ASN A 133 1.53 10.80 8.64
CA ASN A 133 2.52 11.82 8.98
C ASN A 133 3.34 12.20 7.73
N GLU A 134 4.02 13.32 7.77
CA GLU A 134 4.81 13.88 6.65
C GLU A 134 6.05 13.05 6.25
N SER A 135 6.48 12.10 7.09
CA SER A 135 7.66 11.27 6.85
C SER A 135 7.35 9.99 6.07
N CYS A 136 6.07 9.73 5.77
CA CYS A 136 5.67 8.52 5.08
C CYS A 136 6.22 8.49 3.65
N GLU A 137 6.89 7.39 3.30
CA GLU A 137 7.57 7.17 2.02
C GLU A 137 6.89 6.06 1.20
N THR A 138 6.17 5.17 1.87
CA THR A 138 5.50 4.03 1.22
C THR A 138 4.12 3.83 1.82
N VAL A 139 3.11 3.79 0.95
CA VAL A 139 1.72 3.49 1.28
C VAL A 139 1.26 2.31 0.44
N ILE A 140 0.83 1.24 1.09
CA ILE A 140 0.35 0.00 0.45
C ILE A 140 -0.99 -0.39 1.07
N LEU A 141 -2.06 -0.31 0.31
CA LEU A 141 -3.42 -0.55 0.76
C LEU A 141 -4.11 -1.59 -0.12
N PHE A 142 -4.57 -2.69 0.49
CA PHE A 142 -5.28 -3.75 -0.21
C PHE A 142 -6.61 -4.06 0.48
N ASN A 143 -7.68 -4.17 -0.29
CA ASN A 143 -8.99 -4.63 0.22
C ASN A 143 -9.46 -3.80 1.43
N THR A 144 -9.46 -2.47 1.30
CA THR A 144 -9.99 -1.51 2.27
C THR A 144 -11.28 -0.87 1.76
N SER A 145 -11.97 -0.09 2.59
CA SER A 145 -13.15 0.71 2.19
C SER A 145 -12.87 2.20 2.05
N ILE A 146 -11.60 2.57 1.93
CA ILE A 146 -11.18 3.96 1.79
C ILE A 146 -11.63 4.50 0.43
N LYS A 147 -12.50 5.51 0.43
CA LYS A 147 -13.00 6.20 -0.76
C LYS A 147 -12.17 7.41 -1.14
N LYS A 148 -11.56 8.07 -0.16
CA LYS A 148 -10.74 9.26 -0.34
C LYS A 148 -9.49 9.17 0.52
N ILE A 149 -8.37 9.63 -0.01
CA ILE A 149 -7.08 9.59 0.69
C ILE A 149 -6.38 10.93 0.53
N ASP A 150 -5.93 11.51 1.65
CA ASP A 150 -5.16 12.75 1.62
C ASP A 150 -3.67 12.45 1.63
N LEU A 151 -3.01 12.72 0.50
CA LEU A 151 -1.57 12.54 0.30
C LEU A 151 -0.80 13.87 0.27
N LYS A 152 -1.46 15.03 0.45
CA LYS A 152 -0.86 16.34 0.25
C LYS A 152 0.37 16.63 1.10
N MET A 153 0.42 16.07 2.31
CA MET A 153 1.56 16.22 3.22
C MET A 153 2.73 15.29 2.90
N LEU A 154 2.52 14.24 2.10
CA LEU A 154 3.47 13.16 1.87
C LEU A 154 4.49 13.51 0.78
N LYS A 155 5.25 14.59 0.95
CA LYS A 155 6.24 15.05 -0.04
C LYS A 155 7.39 14.06 -0.26
N LYS A 156 7.59 13.10 0.66
CA LYS A 156 8.61 12.04 0.56
C LYS A 156 8.09 10.75 -0.05
N LEU A 157 6.78 10.69 -0.39
CA LEU A 157 6.16 9.48 -0.91
C LEU A 157 6.84 9.04 -2.21
N GLY A 158 7.44 7.84 -2.17
CA GLY A 158 8.11 7.20 -3.31
C GLY A 158 7.29 6.07 -3.91
N ASN A 159 6.48 5.40 -3.08
CA ASN A 159 5.67 4.26 -3.52
C ASN A 159 4.23 4.39 -3.02
N PHE A 160 3.28 4.33 -3.95
CA PHE A 160 1.85 4.29 -3.67
C PHE A 160 1.21 3.10 -4.36
N VAL A 161 0.57 2.25 -3.57
CA VAL A 161 -0.11 1.04 -4.06
C VAL A 161 -1.51 0.97 -3.43
N TYR A 162 -2.54 0.94 -4.27
CA TYR A 162 -3.92 0.77 -3.84
C TYR A 162 -4.64 -0.28 -4.70
N PHE A 163 -5.10 -1.37 -4.07
CA PHE A 163 -5.76 -2.49 -4.75
C PHE A 163 -7.10 -2.84 -4.13
N ASN A 164 -8.08 -3.10 -4.98
CA ASN A 164 -9.37 -3.69 -4.63
C ASN A 164 -10.10 -2.90 -3.54
N GLY A 165 -10.50 -1.69 -3.85
CA GLY A 165 -11.28 -0.86 -2.94
C GLY A 165 -11.95 0.31 -3.64
N PRO A 166 -12.87 1.00 -2.96
CA PRO A 166 -13.74 1.98 -3.57
C PRO A 166 -13.13 3.37 -3.71
N LEU A 167 -11.81 3.48 -3.87
CA LEU A 167 -11.14 4.78 -4.07
C LEU A 167 -11.76 5.50 -5.27
N GLU A 168 -12.26 6.71 -5.05
CA GLU A 168 -13.01 7.49 -6.03
C GLU A 168 -12.15 8.55 -6.74
N ASP A 169 -11.15 9.08 -6.04
CA ASP A 169 -10.27 10.15 -6.54
C ASP A 169 -8.89 10.06 -5.90
N ILE A 170 -7.88 10.59 -6.59
CA ILE A 170 -6.49 10.63 -6.11
C ILE A 170 -5.76 11.85 -6.66
N ASP A 171 -5.13 12.62 -5.77
CA ASP A 171 -4.33 13.80 -6.09
C ASP A 171 -2.85 13.57 -5.74
N PHE A 172 -2.01 13.46 -6.77
CA PHE A 172 -0.55 13.32 -6.63
C PHE A 172 0.23 14.63 -6.84
N SER A 173 -0.42 15.77 -6.95
CA SER A 173 0.21 17.05 -7.28
C SER A 173 1.40 17.43 -6.38
N ASN A 174 1.38 17.01 -5.11
CA ASN A 174 2.43 17.26 -4.12
C ASN A 174 3.44 16.11 -3.95
N ASN A 175 3.24 14.96 -4.62
CA ASN A 175 4.03 13.75 -4.39
C ASN A 175 5.08 13.55 -5.49
N THR A 176 5.86 14.59 -5.80
CA THR A 176 6.83 14.63 -6.92
C THR A 176 8.00 13.64 -6.79
N ASN A 177 8.12 12.95 -5.65
CA ASN A 177 9.10 11.91 -5.41
C ASN A 177 8.60 10.50 -5.77
N LEU A 178 7.35 10.34 -6.21
CA LEU A 178 6.81 9.04 -6.59
C LEU A 178 7.61 8.40 -7.72
N GLU A 179 8.06 7.18 -7.44
CA GLU A 179 8.73 6.29 -8.39
C GLU A 179 7.83 5.13 -8.84
N GLN A 180 6.87 4.75 -8.00
CA GLN A 180 5.90 3.70 -8.30
C GLN A 180 4.50 4.14 -7.90
N VAL A 181 3.54 3.94 -8.82
CA VAL A 181 2.11 4.13 -8.59
C VAL A 181 1.36 2.92 -9.16
N ASP A 182 0.62 2.23 -8.29
CA ASP A 182 -0.26 1.13 -8.68
C ASP A 182 -1.68 1.41 -8.16
N ILE A 183 -2.66 1.55 -9.06
CA ILE A 183 -4.07 1.77 -8.75
C ILE A 183 -4.87 0.69 -9.49
N VAL A 184 -5.41 -0.26 -8.76
CA VAL A 184 -6.02 -1.45 -9.36
C VAL A 184 -7.39 -1.75 -8.76
N ASN A 185 -8.37 -1.99 -9.62
CA ASN A 185 -9.75 -2.32 -9.25
C ASN A 185 -10.33 -1.29 -8.26
N THR A 186 -10.44 -0.05 -8.71
CA THR A 186 -10.94 1.10 -7.96
C THR A 186 -12.05 1.82 -8.73
N ASN A 187 -12.63 2.85 -8.13
CA ASN A 187 -13.63 3.73 -8.76
C ASN A 187 -13.00 5.03 -9.30
N VAL A 188 -11.67 5.14 -9.32
CA VAL A 188 -10.96 6.30 -9.87
C VAL A 188 -11.25 6.40 -11.37
N LYS A 189 -11.56 7.62 -11.84
CA LYS A 189 -11.90 7.88 -13.25
C LYS A 189 -10.81 8.63 -14.02
N ALA A 190 -9.92 9.30 -13.31
CA ALA A 190 -8.80 10.02 -13.89
C ALA A 190 -7.60 9.98 -12.95
N VAL A 191 -6.40 9.89 -13.52
CA VAL A 191 -5.15 9.94 -12.75
C VAL A 191 -4.20 10.92 -13.44
N ASP A 192 -3.90 12.03 -12.76
CA ASP A 192 -2.90 12.99 -13.25
C ASP A 192 -1.52 12.65 -12.70
N ILE A 193 -0.60 12.27 -13.59
CA ILE A 193 0.79 11.94 -13.26
C ILE A 193 1.80 12.91 -13.86
N LYS A 194 1.36 14.03 -14.46
CA LYS A 194 2.24 14.99 -15.16
C LYS A 194 3.36 15.56 -14.29
N MET A 195 3.12 15.68 -12.98
CA MET A 195 4.11 16.18 -12.03
C MET A 195 5.14 15.13 -11.59
N LEU A 196 4.90 13.85 -11.88
CA LEU A 196 5.69 12.72 -11.38
C LEU A 196 6.91 12.42 -12.27
N LYS A 197 7.87 13.35 -12.33
CA LYS A 197 9.06 13.23 -13.18
C LYS A 197 9.99 12.05 -12.82
N LYS A 198 9.89 11.52 -11.59
CA LYS A 198 10.68 10.38 -11.11
C LYS A 198 10.00 9.05 -11.35
N LEU A 199 8.76 9.04 -11.85
CA LEU A 199 7.96 7.83 -12.02
C LEU A 199 8.67 6.83 -12.95
N ARG A 200 8.82 5.60 -12.45
CA ARG A 200 9.46 4.48 -13.15
C ARG A 200 8.49 3.36 -13.48
N CYS A 201 7.50 3.16 -12.62
CA CYS A 201 6.49 2.13 -12.81
C CYS A 201 5.10 2.73 -12.57
N PHE A 202 4.20 2.52 -13.52
CA PHE A 202 2.81 2.89 -13.40
C PHE A 202 1.91 1.71 -13.76
N THR A 203 1.02 1.36 -12.86
CA THR A 203 -0.02 0.36 -13.10
C THR A 203 -1.39 0.96 -12.82
N CYS A 204 -2.26 0.90 -13.82
CA CYS A 204 -3.64 1.33 -13.72
C CYS A 204 -4.50 0.26 -14.39
N HIS A 205 -5.24 -0.52 -13.60
CA HIS A 205 -5.93 -1.69 -14.09
C HIS A 205 -7.31 -1.83 -13.47
N GLY A 206 -8.30 -2.28 -14.29
CA GLY A 206 -9.67 -2.49 -13.82
C GLY A 206 -10.35 -1.21 -13.37
N ILE A 207 -10.07 -0.10 -14.06
CA ILE A 207 -10.71 1.20 -13.85
C ILE A 207 -11.11 1.80 -15.21
N SER A 208 -12.16 2.62 -15.22
CA SER A 208 -12.60 3.30 -16.45
C SER A 208 -11.78 4.56 -16.71
N LEU A 209 -10.57 4.40 -17.24
CA LEU A 209 -9.69 5.49 -17.62
C LEU A 209 -9.82 5.74 -19.12
N GLU A 210 -10.31 6.91 -19.54
CA GLU A 210 -10.54 7.22 -20.95
C GLU A 210 -9.31 7.82 -21.64
N GLU A 211 -8.60 8.70 -20.92
CA GLU A 211 -7.40 9.35 -21.41
C GLU A 211 -6.25 9.14 -20.41
N PHE A 212 -5.05 8.97 -20.94
CA PHE A 212 -3.87 8.76 -20.13
C PHE A 212 -2.64 9.38 -20.80
N ASP A 213 -2.07 10.40 -20.17
CA ASP A 213 -0.93 11.17 -20.68
C ASP A 213 0.33 10.86 -19.84
N ILE A 214 1.32 10.22 -20.50
CA ILE A 214 2.62 9.90 -19.93
C ILE A 214 3.77 10.74 -20.50
N SER A 215 3.46 11.72 -21.31
CA SER A 215 4.47 12.55 -22.04
C SER A 215 5.47 13.25 -21.12
N ASN A 216 5.06 13.51 -19.89
CA ASN A 216 5.87 14.18 -18.89
C ASN A 216 6.65 13.23 -17.95
N ASN A 217 6.66 11.92 -18.19
CA ASN A 217 7.29 10.92 -17.34
C ASN A 217 8.46 10.22 -18.03
N PRO A 218 9.59 10.91 -18.32
CA PRO A 218 10.69 10.39 -19.14
C PRO A 218 11.47 9.26 -18.47
N ASN A 219 11.23 8.98 -17.20
CA ASN A 219 11.88 7.91 -16.44
C ASN A 219 11.05 6.62 -16.38
N LEU A 220 9.86 6.59 -17.00
CA LEU A 220 9.06 5.37 -17.05
C LEU A 220 9.80 4.23 -17.70
N ARG A 221 9.72 3.06 -17.04
CA ARG A 221 10.28 1.79 -17.48
C ARG A 221 9.20 0.74 -17.72
N ALA A 222 8.09 0.87 -17.02
CA ALA A 222 6.95 -0.02 -17.13
C ALA A 222 5.63 0.75 -17.03
N VAL A 223 4.72 0.48 -17.96
CA VAL A 223 3.33 0.96 -17.95
C VAL A 223 2.40 -0.22 -18.15
N ARG A 224 1.39 -0.32 -17.30
CA ARG A 224 0.32 -1.31 -17.38
C ARG A 224 -1.03 -0.61 -17.25
N THR A 225 -1.79 -0.59 -18.36
CA THR A 225 -3.12 0.04 -18.42
C THR A 225 -4.10 -0.91 -19.11
N TYR A 226 -4.35 -2.07 -18.50
CA TYR A 226 -5.28 -3.05 -19.06
C TYR A 226 -6.58 -3.14 -18.27
N ASN A 227 -7.67 -3.60 -18.94
CA ASN A 227 -9.05 -3.45 -18.47
C ASN A 227 -9.38 -1.98 -18.14
N THR A 228 -9.00 -1.08 -19.06
CA THR A 228 -9.29 0.35 -19.05
C THR A 228 -10.05 0.71 -20.32
N ASN A 229 -10.34 1.98 -20.55
CA ASN A 229 -10.92 2.46 -21.82
C ASN A 229 -9.91 3.24 -22.68
N VAL A 230 -8.62 3.19 -22.34
CA VAL A 230 -7.56 3.89 -23.06
C VAL A 230 -7.49 3.36 -24.50
N LYS A 231 -7.68 4.22 -25.48
CA LYS A 231 -7.65 3.87 -26.92
C LYS A 231 -6.30 4.11 -27.56
N VAL A 232 -5.57 5.10 -27.07
CA VAL A 232 -4.27 5.52 -27.60
C VAL A 232 -3.31 5.73 -26.45
N LEU A 233 -2.10 5.20 -26.57
CA LEU A 233 -0.98 5.44 -25.66
C LEU A 233 0.21 5.98 -26.45
N ASP A 234 0.53 7.25 -26.28
CA ASP A 234 1.72 7.86 -26.88
C ASP A 234 2.94 7.68 -25.97
N VAL A 235 3.91 6.92 -26.44
CA VAL A 235 5.16 6.59 -25.74
C VAL A 235 6.38 7.38 -26.28
N SER A 236 6.18 8.30 -27.21
CA SER A 236 7.25 9.04 -27.90
C SER A 236 8.21 9.75 -26.95
N ASN A 237 7.73 10.16 -25.78
CA ASN A 237 8.51 10.89 -24.76
C ASN A 237 9.05 9.97 -23.64
N ASN A 238 8.96 8.65 -23.79
CA ASN A 238 9.33 7.70 -22.74
C ASN A 238 10.50 6.79 -23.18
N PRO A 239 11.73 7.32 -23.40
CA PRO A 239 12.84 6.59 -24.01
C PRO A 239 13.37 5.44 -23.16
N LYS A 240 12.98 5.34 -21.89
CA LYS A 240 13.39 4.26 -20.97
C LYS A 240 12.34 3.16 -20.85
N LEU A 241 11.21 3.29 -21.55
CA LEU A 241 10.10 2.35 -21.45
C LEU A 241 10.47 1.01 -22.09
N LYS A 242 10.30 -0.08 -21.32
CA LYS A 242 10.66 -1.46 -21.71
C LYS A 242 9.48 -2.42 -21.62
N PHE A 243 8.51 -2.11 -20.78
CA PHE A 243 7.36 -2.98 -20.55
C PHE A 243 6.07 -2.17 -20.75
N ILE A 244 5.26 -2.63 -21.70
CA ILE A 244 3.95 -2.05 -21.98
C ILE A 244 2.94 -3.19 -21.97
N GLU A 245 1.94 -3.07 -21.12
CA GLU A 245 0.76 -3.93 -21.10
C GLU A 245 -0.47 -3.04 -21.20
N VAL A 246 -1.21 -3.18 -22.30
CA VAL A 246 -2.42 -2.42 -22.61
C VAL A 246 -3.53 -3.37 -23.08
N ASP A 247 -4.75 -2.86 -23.22
CA ASP A 247 -5.87 -3.63 -23.75
C ASP A 247 -5.63 -3.99 -25.23
N GLU A 248 -6.21 -5.11 -25.66
CA GLU A 248 -6.27 -5.45 -27.07
C GLU A 248 -7.01 -4.33 -27.83
N GLY A 249 -6.39 -3.79 -28.89
CA GLY A 249 -6.92 -2.68 -29.68
C GLY A 249 -6.53 -1.29 -29.19
N THR A 250 -5.73 -1.16 -28.13
CA THR A 250 -5.08 0.12 -27.80
C THR A 250 -3.99 0.41 -28.82
N GLU A 251 -4.06 1.56 -29.50
CA GLU A 251 -3.02 2.04 -30.39
C GLU A 251 -1.84 2.57 -29.59
N ILE A 252 -0.62 2.12 -29.91
CA ILE A 252 0.62 2.63 -29.32
C ILE A 252 1.29 3.52 -30.37
N ILE A 253 1.50 4.81 -30.01
CA ILE A 253 2.20 5.77 -30.85
C ILE A 253 3.63 5.97 -30.31
N GLY A 254 4.61 6.02 -31.20
CA GLY A 254 6.02 6.19 -30.90
C GLY A 254 6.81 4.88 -30.91
N GLU A 255 8.13 5.00 -30.80
CA GLU A 255 9.06 3.85 -30.79
C GLU A 255 9.43 3.50 -29.36
N THR A 256 9.43 2.22 -29.05
CA THR A 256 9.96 1.69 -27.79
C THR A 256 11.35 1.13 -28.01
N ASN A 257 12.27 1.38 -27.09
CA ASN A 257 13.59 0.73 -27.05
C ASN A 257 13.50 -0.69 -26.42
N ALA A 258 12.43 -1.44 -26.77
CA ALA A 258 12.18 -2.79 -26.27
C ALA A 258 12.96 -3.84 -27.03
#